data_a139b3f1c736c5c879b421e23f746873
#
_entry.id   a139b3f1c736c5c879b421e23f746873
#
_cell.length_a   1.000
_cell.length_b   1.000
_cell.length_c   1.000
_cell.angle_alpha   90.00
_cell.angle_beta   90.00
_cell.angle_gamma   90.00
#
_symmetry.space_group_name_H-M   'P 1'
#
loop_
_entity.id
_entity.type
_entity.pdbx_description
1 polymer ?
#
loop_
_entity_poly.entity_id
_entity_poly.type
_entity_poly.pdbx_seq_one_letter_code
_entity_poly.pdbx_strand_id
1 'polypeptide(L)'
;SPTAIPALKDAEIVMREITRRPGTVYTALVPNLRGAERAIESGTDELNLVMSVSATHNLANLRMTQEQSFAALSQVVALAQGAKVAVNVSLSCVFGCPMEGDVPEADVFGWVQRFVDVGVRGITLCDTTGMAYPTQVHRLTAAARARWAGVEFTLHFHNTRGMGLANVLAAIDAGADRFDASLGGLGGCPYAPGASGNVCSEEIVHALDCMGYDTGVDLAQLVAAAQQLPALIGHDIPSQIAKAGPRLALHPVPADFEAIRQRALAR
;
A
#
# COMPACT_ATOMS: atom_id res chain seq x y z
N SER A 1 10.64 -14.51 -8.28
CA SER A 1 11.10 -15.85 -8.71
C SER A 1 10.81 -16.88 -7.62
N PRO A 2 10.19 -18.04 -7.93
CA PRO A 2 9.95 -19.11 -6.95
C PRO A 2 11.22 -19.59 -6.23
N THR A 3 12.37 -19.43 -6.88
CA THR A 3 13.68 -19.76 -6.28
C THR A 3 14.13 -18.69 -5.29
N ALA A 4 13.84 -17.42 -5.53
CA ALA A 4 14.22 -16.33 -4.64
C ALA A 4 13.26 -16.18 -3.45
N ILE A 5 11.97 -16.41 -3.68
CA ILE A 5 10.91 -16.31 -2.66
C ILE A 5 10.01 -17.55 -2.79
N PRO A 6 10.37 -18.66 -2.14
CA PRO A 6 9.61 -19.91 -2.25
C PRO A 6 8.14 -19.82 -1.80
N ALA A 7 7.82 -18.89 -0.90
CA ALA A 7 6.47 -18.64 -0.41
C ALA A 7 5.51 -18.09 -1.51
N LEU A 8 6.05 -17.58 -2.62
CA LEU A 8 5.26 -17.05 -3.75
C LEU A 8 5.25 -17.99 -4.97
N LYS A 9 5.61 -19.27 -4.79
CA LYS A 9 5.70 -20.24 -5.89
C LYS A 9 4.36 -20.62 -6.51
N ASP A 10 3.28 -20.44 -5.77
CA ASP A 10 1.90 -20.80 -6.11
C ASP A 10 1.05 -19.59 -6.53
N ALA A 11 1.66 -18.44 -6.80
CA ALA A 11 0.94 -17.20 -7.15
C ALA A 11 -0.03 -17.37 -8.33
N GLU A 12 0.34 -18.13 -9.37
CA GLU A 12 -0.54 -18.41 -10.51
C GLU A 12 -1.71 -19.32 -10.14
N ILE A 13 -1.52 -20.24 -9.20
CA ILE A 13 -2.58 -21.11 -8.70
C ILE A 13 -3.59 -20.25 -7.94
N VAL A 14 -3.11 -19.41 -7.04
CA VAL A 14 -3.93 -18.45 -6.28
C VAL A 14 -4.76 -17.59 -7.25
N MET A 15 -4.13 -16.98 -8.26
CA MET A 15 -4.82 -16.10 -9.21
C MET A 15 -5.91 -16.81 -10.02
N ARG A 16 -5.76 -18.11 -10.29
CA ARG A 16 -6.76 -18.92 -11.04
C ARG A 16 -7.88 -19.46 -10.16
N GLU A 17 -7.59 -19.75 -8.89
CA GLU A 17 -8.51 -20.48 -8.00
C GLU A 17 -9.33 -19.58 -7.07
N ILE A 18 -8.89 -18.32 -6.85
CA ILE A 18 -9.66 -17.38 -6.03
C ILE A 18 -11.03 -17.10 -6.64
N THR A 19 -12.04 -17.04 -5.79
CA THR A 19 -13.38 -16.59 -6.19
C THR A 19 -13.35 -15.10 -6.46
N ARG A 20 -13.39 -14.71 -7.73
CA ARG A 20 -13.39 -13.30 -8.14
C ARG A 20 -14.73 -12.64 -7.86
N ARG A 21 -14.69 -11.44 -7.29
CA ARG A 21 -15.89 -10.62 -7.04
C ARG A 21 -16.04 -9.57 -8.14
N PRO A 22 -17.25 -9.37 -8.68
CA PRO A 22 -17.51 -8.28 -9.63
C PRO A 22 -17.13 -6.92 -9.03
N GLY A 23 -16.50 -6.06 -9.85
CA GLY A 23 -16.05 -4.73 -9.43
C GLY A 23 -14.72 -4.70 -8.65
N THR A 24 -14.11 -5.87 -8.39
CA THR A 24 -12.77 -5.95 -7.77
C THR A 24 -11.72 -6.17 -8.84
N VAL A 25 -10.67 -5.34 -8.83
CA VAL A 25 -9.49 -5.45 -9.69
C VAL A 25 -8.44 -6.31 -8.98
N TYR A 26 -8.00 -7.38 -9.66
CA TYR A 26 -6.98 -8.30 -9.14
C TYR A 26 -5.63 -7.96 -9.74
N THR A 27 -4.75 -7.41 -8.93
CA THR A 27 -3.44 -6.89 -9.33
C THR A 27 -2.33 -7.87 -9.01
N ALA A 28 -1.36 -8.02 -9.91
CA ALA A 28 -0.15 -8.80 -9.67
C ALA A 28 1.11 -7.92 -9.72
N LEU A 29 1.95 -8.01 -8.67
CA LEU A 29 3.27 -7.38 -8.67
C LEU A 29 4.23 -8.17 -9.56
N VAL A 30 4.77 -7.53 -10.57
CA VAL A 30 5.67 -8.17 -11.54
C VAL A 30 6.99 -7.38 -11.68
N PRO A 31 8.14 -8.05 -11.55
CA PRO A 31 9.45 -7.39 -11.60
C PRO A 31 10.06 -7.34 -13.01
N ASN A 32 9.54 -8.08 -13.98
CA ASN A 32 10.12 -8.22 -15.32
C ASN A 32 9.12 -8.83 -16.32
N LEU A 33 9.56 -8.90 -17.59
CA LEU A 33 8.74 -9.40 -18.71
C LEU A 33 8.19 -10.81 -18.48
N ARG A 34 9.02 -11.75 -18.02
CA ARG A 34 8.59 -13.12 -17.74
C ARG A 34 7.54 -13.19 -16.64
N GLY A 35 7.67 -12.35 -15.60
CA GLY A 35 6.65 -12.23 -14.55
C GLY A 35 5.34 -11.68 -15.08
N ALA A 36 5.41 -10.72 -16.00
CA ALA A 36 4.23 -10.15 -16.65
C ALA A 36 3.49 -11.15 -17.54
N GLU A 37 4.21 -11.90 -18.36
CA GLU A 37 3.63 -12.98 -19.19
C GLU A 37 2.85 -13.97 -18.32
N ARG A 38 3.45 -14.48 -17.25
CA ARG A 38 2.81 -15.42 -16.31
C ARG A 38 1.60 -14.83 -15.61
N ALA A 39 1.66 -13.56 -15.20
CA ALA A 39 0.54 -12.87 -14.57
C ALA A 39 -0.63 -12.70 -15.54
N ILE A 40 -0.37 -12.29 -16.78
CA ILE A 40 -1.38 -12.16 -17.83
C ILE A 40 -2.04 -13.53 -18.13
N GLU A 41 -1.24 -14.58 -18.29
CA GLU A 41 -1.73 -15.95 -18.49
C GLU A 41 -2.58 -16.46 -17.32
N SER A 42 -2.34 -15.96 -16.11
CA SER A 42 -3.11 -16.31 -14.92
C SER A 42 -4.36 -15.46 -14.74
N GLY A 43 -4.65 -14.55 -15.68
CA GLY A 43 -5.86 -13.75 -15.72
C GLY A 43 -5.85 -12.55 -14.75
N THR A 44 -4.70 -11.93 -14.50
CA THR A 44 -4.64 -10.68 -13.74
C THR A 44 -5.35 -9.55 -14.50
N ASP A 45 -5.98 -8.62 -13.76
CA ASP A 45 -6.63 -7.44 -14.34
C ASP A 45 -5.66 -6.29 -14.50
N GLU A 46 -4.66 -6.21 -13.61
CA GLU A 46 -3.66 -5.15 -13.59
C GLU A 46 -2.28 -5.69 -13.23
N LEU A 47 -1.25 -5.19 -13.90
CA LEU A 47 0.15 -5.40 -13.53
C LEU A 47 0.65 -4.22 -12.69
N ASN A 48 1.17 -4.49 -11.50
CA ASN A 48 1.88 -3.51 -10.71
C ASN A 48 3.40 -3.68 -10.90
N LEU A 49 4.03 -2.69 -11.51
CA LEU A 49 5.47 -2.64 -11.76
C LEU A 49 6.17 -1.89 -10.63
N VAL A 50 7.42 -2.21 -10.36
CA VAL A 50 8.16 -1.57 -9.28
C VAL A 50 9.54 -1.11 -9.72
N MET A 51 9.88 0.14 -9.39
CA MET A 51 11.26 0.64 -9.34
C MET A 51 11.41 1.71 -8.27
N SER A 52 12.66 2.06 -7.92
CA SER A 52 12.91 3.08 -6.91
C SER A 52 13.36 4.40 -7.51
N VAL A 53 12.89 5.51 -6.94
CA VAL A 53 13.38 6.86 -7.25
C VAL A 53 14.78 7.08 -6.67
N SER A 54 15.16 6.39 -5.58
CA SER A 54 16.53 6.35 -5.07
C SER A 54 17.39 5.40 -5.89
N ALA A 55 18.51 5.88 -6.41
CA ALA A 55 19.44 5.08 -7.20
C ALA A 55 20.06 3.94 -6.37
N THR A 56 20.50 4.24 -5.15
CA THR A 56 21.08 3.25 -4.24
C THR A 56 20.06 2.17 -3.84
N HIS A 57 18.82 2.57 -3.52
CA HIS A 57 17.78 1.60 -3.20
C HIS A 57 17.41 0.73 -4.42
N ASN A 58 17.35 1.31 -5.62
CA ASN A 58 17.09 0.56 -6.84
C ASN A 58 18.18 -0.50 -7.10
N LEU A 59 19.44 -0.12 -6.97
CA LEU A 59 20.57 -1.04 -7.09
C LEU A 59 20.55 -2.13 -6.03
N ALA A 60 20.27 -1.78 -4.77
CA ALA A 60 20.24 -2.74 -3.66
C ALA A 60 19.13 -3.76 -3.83
N ASN A 61 17.92 -3.30 -4.20
CA ASN A 61 16.70 -4.11 -4.26
C ASN A 61 16.59 -4.90 -5.58
N LEU A 62 16.77 -4.22 -6.71
CA LEU A 62 16.54 -4.81 -8.05
C LEU A 62 17.80 -5.27 -8.75
N ARG A 63 18.99 -4.95 -8.23
CA ARG A 63 20.30 -5.23 -8.86
C ARG A 63 20.45 -4.62 -10.26
N MET A 64 19.77 -3.51 -10.49
CA MET A 64 19.75 -2.75 -11.74
C MET A 64 19.89 -1.26 -11.46
N THR A 65 20.48 -0.53 -12.39
CA THR A 65 20.37 0.94 -12.39
C THR A 65 18.91 1.35 -12.67
N GLN A 66 18.56 2.58 -12.35
CA GLN A 66 17.22 3.11 -12.65
C GLN A 66 16.93 3.07 -14.16
N GLU A 67 17.92 3.39 -15.01
CA GLU A 67 17.78 3.33 -16.47
C GLU A 67 17.52 1.90 -16.97
N GLN A 68 18.23 0.91 -16.42
CA GLN A 68 18.00 -0.49 -16.75
C GLN A 68 16.60 -0.95 -16.29
N SER A 69 16.18 -0.54 -15.10
CA SER A 69 14.83 -0.83 -14.59
C SER A 69 13.77 -0.22 -15.49
N PHE A 70 13.90 1.06 -15.83
CA PHE A 70 12.96 1.74 -16.71
C PHE A 70 12.87 1.09 -18.09
N ALA A 71 14.01 0.75 -18.70
CA ALA A 71 14.04 0.07 -20.01
C ALA A 71 13.34 -1.30 -19.96
N ALA A 72 13.59 -2.09 -18.91
CA ALA A 72 12.94 -3.38 -18.73
C ALA A 72 11.43 -3.24 -18.47
N LEU A 73 11.01 -2.30 -17.64
CA LEU A 73 9.60 -2.05 -17.33
C LEU A 73 8.85 -1.45 -18.53
N SER A 74 9.50 -0.64 -19.38
CA SER A 74 8.88 -0.16 -20.62
C SER A 74 8.51 -1.29 -21.57
N GLN A 75 9.28 -2.39 -21.61
CA GLN A 75 8.93 -3.59 -22.37
C GLN A 75 7.68 -4.28 -21.78
N VAL A 76 7.56 -4.31 -20.45
CA VAL A 76 6.36 -4.85 -19.77
C VAL A 76 5.13 -3.98 -20.09
N VAL A 77 5.27 -2.66 -20.08
CA VAL A 77 4.19 -1.74 -20.47
C VAL A 77 3.69 -2.04 -21.88
N ALA A 78 4.62 -2.19 -22.84
CA ALA A 78 4.26 -2.51 -24.23
C ALA A 78 3.55 -3.87 -24.35
N LEU A 79 4.00 -4.90 -23.61
CA LEU A 79 3.35 -6.22 -23.56
C LEU A 79 1.92 -6.10 -23.01
N ALA A 80 1.75 -5.40 -21.87
CA ALA A 80 0.46 -5.22 -21.21
C ALA A 80 -0.54 -4.47 -22.09
N GLN A 81 -0.09 -3.42 -22.80
CA GLN A 81 -0.89 -2.69 -23.77
C GLN A 81 -1.39 -3.60 -24.90
N GLY A 82 -0.51 -4.47 -25.44
CA GLY A 82 -0.88 -5.47 -26.45
C GLY A 82 -1.90 -6.47 -25.94
N ALA A 83 -1.82 -6.86 -24.67
CA ALA A 83 -2.73 -7.77 -23.99
C ALA A 83 -4.00 -7.07 -23.44
N LYS A 84 -4.09 -5.75 -23.49
CA LYS A 84 -5.17 -4.92 -22.93
C LYS A 84 -5.31 -5.10 -21.41
N VAL A 85 -4.21 -5.32 -20.71
CA VAL A 85 -4.12 -5.39 -19.24
C VAL A 85 -3.68 -4.03 -18.71
N ALA A 86 -4.32 -3.57 -17.64
CA ALA A 86 -3.96 -2.30 -17.01
C ALA A 86 -2.56 -2.36 -16.39
N VAL A 87 -1.91 -1.19 -16.28
CA VAL A 87 -0.58 -1.06 -15.67
C VAL A 87 -0.57 0.05 -14.66
N ASN A 88 -0.16 -0.29 -13.44
CA ASN A 88 0.26 0.64 -12.41
C ASN A 88 1.78 0.55 -12.19
N VAL A 89 2.43 1.65 -11.86
CA VAL A 89 3.86 1.68 -11.52
C VAL A 89 4.04 2.21 -10.10
N SER A 90 4.56 1.37 -9.21
CA SER A 90 4.95 1.74 -7.86
C SER A 90 6.36 2.32 -7.85
N LEU A 91 6.47 3.62 -7.56
CA LEU A 91 7.72 4.32 -7.36
C LEU A 91 8.11 4.27 -5.89
N SER A 92 9.12 3.45 -5.58
CA SER A 92 9.63 3.29 -4.22
C SER A 92 10.47 4.49 -3.76
N CYS A 93 10.52 4.73 -2.45
CA CYS A 93 11.32 5.78 -1.80
C CYS A 93 10.99 7.21 -2.26
N VAL A 94 9.74 7.47 -2.64
CA VAL A 94 9.29 8.81 -3.08
C VAL A 94 9.45 9.87 -1.99
N PHE A 95 9.23 9.48 -0.74
CA PHE A 95 9.23 10.40 0.42
C PHE A 95 10.53 10.38 1.22
N GLY A 96 11.52 9.58 0.79
CA GLY A 96 12.80 9.47 1.43
C GLY A 96 13.42 8.08 1.28
N CYS A 97 14.73 8.02 1.35
CA CYS A 97 15.53 6.80 1.25
C CYS A 97 16.41 6.65 2.50
N PRO A 98 16.44 5.48 3.16
CA PRO A 98 17.26 5.29 4.37
C PRO A 98 18.77 5.32 4.09
N MET A 99 19.18 5.24 2.82
CA MET A 99 20.57 5.27 2.38
C MET A 99 21.01 6.60 1.77
N GLU A 100 20.06 7.36 1.19
CA GLU A 100 20.36 8.64 0.50
C GLU A 100 19.75 9.85 1.24
N GLY A 101 18.83 9.64 2.21
CA GLY A 101 18.12 10.70 2.90
C GLY A 101 16.94 11.23 2.08
N ASP A 102 16.81 12.56 2.02
CA ASP A 102 15.73 13.20 1.28
C ASP A 102 15.86 12.95 -0.24
N VAL A 103 14.72 12.66 -0.86
CA VAL A 103 14.62 12.47 -2.32
C VAL A 103 14.05 13.76 -2.92
N PRO A 104 14.77 14.38 -3.88
CA PRO A 104 14.29 15.60 -4.54
C PRO A 104 12.96 15.37 -5.28
N GLU A 105 12.03 16.27 -5.12
CA GLU A 105 10.72 16.23 -5.78
C GLU A 105 10.85 16.24 -7.32
N ALA A 106 11.87 16.92 -7.82
CA ALA A 106 12.18 16.94 -9.26
C ALA A 106 12.52 15.55 -9.81
N ASP A 107 13.22 14.72 -9.04
CA ASP A 107 13.59 13.36 -9.44
C ASP A 107 12.34 12.46 -9.45
N VAL A 108 11.46 12.59 -8.44
CA VAL A 108 10.16 11.92 -8.42
C VAL A 108 9.36 12.26 -9.67
N PHE A 109 9.21 13.54 -9.95
CA PHE A 109 8.42 14.01 -11.09
C PHE A 109 9.05 13.69 -12.44
N GLY A 110 10.38 13.62 -12.49
CA GLY A 110 11.10 13.14 -13.66
C GLY A 110 10.74 11.69 -14.02
N TRP A 111 10.71 10.80 -13.04
CA TRP A 111 10.30 9.41 -13.25
C TRP A 111 8.81 9.27 -13.54
N VAL A 112 7.95 10.01 -12.87
CA VAL A 112 6.50 10.07 -13.20
C VAL A 112 6.31 10.43 -14.66
N GLN A 113 6.97 11.51 -15.13
CA GLN A 113 6.84 11.96 -16.53
C GLN A 113 7.26 10.88 -17.51
N ARG A 114 8.39 10.22 -17.26
CA ARG A 114 8.89 9.16 -18.16
C ARG A 114 7.91 7.99 -18.29
N PHE A 115 7.28 7.56 -17.19
CA PHE A 115 6.26 6.50 -17.25
C PHE A 115 4.98 6.98 -17.94
N VAL A 116 4.57 8.20 -17.73
CA VAL A 116 3.44 8.81 -18.44
C VAL A 116 3.70 8.86 -19.95
N ASP A 117 4.92 9.19 -20.37
CA ASP A 117 5.33 9.27 -21.79
C ASP A 117 5.27 7.91 -22.49
N VAL A 118 5.51 6.80 -21.78
CA VAL A 118 5.34 5.45 -22.33
C VAL A 118 3.92 4.90 -22.18
N GLY A 119 2.98 5.73 -21.75
CA GLY A 119 1.54 5.41 -21.73
C GLY A 119 0.99 4.86 -20.42
N VAL A 120 1.76 4.85 -19.34
CA VAL A 120 1.26 4.48 -18.00
C VAL A 120 0.27 5.53 -17.50
N ARG A 121 -0.82 5.07 -16.87
CA ARG A 121 -1.87 5.93 -16.30
C ARG A 121 -2.12 5.69 -14.80
N GLY A 122 -1.62 4.60 -14.23
CA GLY A 122 -1.63 4.33 -12.80
C GLY A 122 -0.23 4.48 -12.22
N ILE A 123 -0.05 5.31 -11.19
CA ILE A 123 1.23 5.49 -10.50
C ILE A 123 0.99 5.48 -8.99
N THR A 124 1.73 4.62 -8.29
CA THR A 124 1.73 4.60 -6.83
C THR A 124 2.96 5.34 -6.29
N LEU A 125 2.73 6.35 -5.46
CA LEU A 125 3.76 7.07 -4.72
C LEU A 125 4.00 6.37 -3.38
N CYS A 126 5.18 5.72 -3.23
CA CYS A 126 5.43 4.82 -2.10
C CYS A 126 6.35 5.43 -1.05
N ASP A 127 5.89 5.45 0.18
CA ASP A 127 6.68 5.61 1.40
C ASP A 127 7.23 4.25 1.86
N THR A 128 8.11 3.67 1.05
CA THR A 128 8.62 2.29 1.19
C THR A 128 9.24 1.99 2.54
N THR A 129 9.76 3.00 3.22
CA THR A 129 10.54 2.86 4.46
C THR A 129 9.95 3.64 5.64
N GLY A 130 8.76 4.20 5.48
CA GLY A 130 8.06 4.95 6.50
C GLY A 130 8.81 6.22 6.93
N MET A 131 9.33 6.97 5.95
CA MET A 131 10.03 8.25 6.16
C MET A 131 9.14 9.46 5.89
N ALA A 132 7.98 9.25 5.24
CA ALA A 132 7.04 10.31 4.92
C ALA A 132 6.48 11.00 6.17
N TYR A 133 6.22 12.29 6.04
CA TYR A 133 5.52 13.09 7.04
C TYR A 133 4.40 13.94 6.40
N PRO A 134 3.34 14.30 7.15
CA PRO A 134 2.09 14.81 6.58
C PRO A 134 2.23 16.01 5.65
N THR A 135 3.04 17.01 6.00
CA THR A 135 3.20 18.21 5.16
C THR A 135 3.94 17.94 3.85
N GLN A 136 4.89 16.98 3.84
CA GLN A 136 5.56 16.52 2.63
C GLN A 136 4.57 15.77 1.73
N VAL A 137 3.78 14.86 2.32
CA VAL A 137 2.76 14.07 1.61
C VAL A 137 1.74 15.00 0.95
N HIS A 138 1.16 15.94 1.71
CA HIS A 138 0.21 16.90 1.17
C HIS A 138 0.78 17.66 -0.03
N ARG A 139 1.96 18.27 0.13
CA ARG A 139 2.59 19.07 -0.92
C ARG A 139 2.86 18.26 -2.18
N LEU A 140 3.49 17.08 -2.05
CA LEU A 140 3.87 16.25 -3.20
C LEU A 140 2.63 15.68 -3.91
N THR A 141 1.64 15.22 -3.15
CA THR A 141 0.37 14.70 -3.70
C THR A 141 -0.39 15.78 -4.47
N ALA A 142 -0.58 16.97 -3.89
CA ALA A 142 -1.24 18.09 -4.55
C ALA A 142 -0.52 18.49 -5.84
N ALA A 143 0.82 18.59 -5.81
CA ALA A 143 1.61 18.93 -6.98
C ALA A 143 1.55 17.88 -8.09
N ALA A 144 1.60 16.58 -7.74
CA ALA A 144 1.48 15.49 -8.71
C ALA A 144 0.11 15.49 -9.39
N ARG A 145 -0.97 15.59 -8.63
CA ARG A 145 -2.35 15.62 -9.15
C ARG A 145 -2.61 16.83 -10.04
N ALA A 146 -2.10 18.00 -9.67
CA ALA A 146 -2.24 19.21 -10.48
C ALA A 146 -1.49 19.10 -11.81
N ARG A 147 -0.32 18.44 -11.83
CA ARG A 147 0.52 18.34 -13.02
C ARG A 147 0.03 17.26 -14.00
N TRP A 148 -0.54 16.16 -13.52
CA TRP A 148 -0.99 15.03 -14.35
C TRP A 148 -2.45 14.65 -14.06
N ALA A 149 -3.38 15.51 -14.43
CA ALA A 149 -4.82 15.30 -14.18
C ALA A 149 -5.39 13.99 -14.78
N GLY A 150 -4.71 13.41 -15.78
CA GLY A 150 -5.12 12.14 -16.41
C GLY A 150 -4.42 10.89 -15.84
N VAL A 151 -3.67 11.04 -14.75
CA VAL A 151 -2.98 9.94 -14.07
C VAL A 151 -3.70 9.63 -12.77
N GLU A 152 -3.94 8.35 -12.52
CA GLU A 152 -4.47 7.84 -11.27
C GLU A 152 -3.33 7.64 -10.27
N PHE A 153 -3.29 8.48 -9.23
CA PHE A 153 -2.28 8.37 -8.19
C PHE A 153 -2.81 7.55 -7.01
N THR A 154 -2.14 6.44 -6.71
CA THR A 154 -2.33 5.67 -5.48
C THR A 154 -1.24 6.07 -4.47
N LEU A 155 -1.60 6.18 -3.20
CA LEU A 155 -0.65 6.45 -2.11
C LEU A 155 -0.44 5.18 -1.28
N HIS A 156 0.84 4.85 -1.08
CA HIS A 156 1.27 3.69 -0.30
C HIS A 156 2.16 4.15 0.86
N PHE A 157 1.71 3.86 2.08
CA PHE A 157 2.43 4.28 3.28
C PHE A 157 2.83 3.12 4.17
N HIS A 158 4.06 3.20 4.71
CA HIS A 158 4.50 2.37 5.81
C HIS A 158 4.32 3.09 7.15
N ASN A 159 4.02 2.31 8.20
CA ASN A 159 3.78 2.84 9.55
C ASN A 159 5.02 2.74 10.45
N THR A 160 6.21 2.59 9.88
CA THR A 160 7.48 2.37 10.59
C THR A 160 7.77 3.40 11.69
N ARG A 161 7.35 4.66 11.48
CA ARG A 161 7.50 5.76 12.46
C ARG A 161 6.17 6.24 13.04
N GLY A 162 5.11 5.45 12.92
CA GLY A 162 3.80 5.78 13.46
C GLY A 162 3.07 6.93 12.75
N MET A 163 3.50 7.30 11.53
CA MET A 163 2.90 8.39 10.76
C MET A 163 1.97 7.92 9.64
N GLY A 164 1.81 6.61 9.45
CA GLY A 164 1.09 6.07 8.29
C GLY A 164 -0.33 6.62 8.14
N LEU A 165 -1.15 6.55 9.19
CA LEU A 165 -2.53 7.07 9.13
C LEU A 165 -2.55 8.61 9.00
N ALA A 166 -1.66 9.33 9.67
CA ALA A 166 -1.56 10.78 9.52
C ALA A 166 -1.21 11.18 8.07
N ASN A 167 -0.35 10.41 7.40
CA ASN A 167 -0.01 10.60 5.99
C ASN A 167 -1.20 10.32 5.08
N VAL A 168 -2.01 9.28 5.36
CA VAL A 168 -3.27 9.03 4.63
C VAL A 168 -4.20 10.24 4.71
N LEU A 169 -4.41 10.80 5.91
CA LEU A 169 -5.28 11.97 6.09
C LEU A 169 -4.74 13.20 5.35
N ALA A 170 -3.43 13.44 5.40
CA ALA A 170 -2.80 14.54 4.67
C ALA A 170 -2.91 14.37 3.13
N ALA A 171 -2.84 13.13 2.64
CA ALA A 171 -3.04 12.84 1.23
C ALA A 171 -4.49 13.08 0.78
N ILE A 172 -5.47 12.72 1.62
CA ILE A 172 -6.90 12.99 1.37
C ILE A 172 -7.15 14.50 1.29
N ASP A 173 -6.59 15.27 2.21
CA ASP A 173 -6.68 16.74 2.20
C ASP A 173 -6.06 17.34 0.93
N ALA A 174 -5.03 16.70 0.36
CA ALA A 174 -4.44 17.03 -0.94
C ALA A 174 -5.25 16.51 -2.15
N GLY A 175 -6.41 15.88 -1.91
CA GLY A 175 -7.32 15.37 -2.94
C GLY A 175 -7.06 13.93 -3.38
N ALA A 176 -6.22 13.15 -2.70
CA ALA A 176 -6.05 11.74 -3.02
C ALA A 176 -7.32 10.94 -2.69
N ASP A 177 -7.63 9.98 -3.55
CA ASP A 177 -8.80 9.10 -3.46
C ASP A 177 -8.46 7.61 -3.57
N ARG A 178 -7.16 7.28 -3.71
CA ARG A 178 -6.66 5.91 -3.87
C ARG A 178 -5.54 5.62 -2.90
N PHE A 179 -5.69 4.53 -2.17
CA PHE A 179 -4.71 4.05 -1.19
C PHE A 179 -4.57 2.54 -1.32
N ASP A 180 -3.36 2.05 -1.16
CA ASP A 180 -3.15 0.65 -0.86
C ASP A 180 -2.63 0.50 0.57
N ALA A 181 -2.91 -0.64 1.16
CA ALA A 181 -2.60 -0.96 2.54
C ALA A 181 -2.49 -2.47 2.71
N SER A 182 -2.09 -2.92 3.89
CA SER A 182 -2.00 -4.34 4.16
C SER A 182 -2.91 -4.75 5.32
N LEU A 183 -3.56 -5.90 5.17
CA LEU A 183 -4.35 -6.49 6.25
C LEU A 183 -3.45 -6.75 7.46
N GLY A 184 -3.87 -6.27 8.64
CA GLY A 184 -3.09 -6.36 9.87
C GLY A 184 -1.79 -5.56 9.86
N GLY A 185 -1.52 -4.71 8.85
CA GLY A 185 -0.27 -3.98 8.70
C GLY A 185 0.92 -4.86 8.34
N LEU A 186 0.69 -6.04 7.76
CA LEU A 186 1.75 -6.96 7.37
C LEU A 186 2.63 -6.39 6.25
N GLY A 187 3.84 -6.94 6.15
CA GLY A 187 4.81 -6.60 5.10
C GLY A 187 5.79 -5.54 5.53
N GLY A 188 7.07 -5.88 5.51
CA GLY A 188 8.20 -4.99 5.76
C GLY A 188 9.13 -4.95 4.57
N CYS A 189 10.01 -3.96 4.54
CA CYS A 189 11.08 -3.90 3.56
C CYS A 189 12.37 -4.43 4.20
N PRO A 190 13.05 -5.44 3.61
CA PRO A 190 14.33 -5.95 4.13
C PRO A 190 15.41 -4.86 4.23
N TYR A 191 15.28 -3.81 3.43
CA TYR A 191 16.20 -2.66 3.40
C TYR A 191 15.78 -1.50 4.30
N ALA A 192 14.75 -1.69 5.14
CA ALA A 192 14.32 -0.74 6.16
C ALA A 192 14.41 -1.41 7.55
N PRO A 193 15.58 -1.38 8.20
CA PRO A 193 15.74 -1.94 9.55
C PRO A 193 14.73 -1.34 10.53
N GLY A 194 14.04 -2.20 11.30
CA GLY A 194 12.99 -1.77 12.23
C GLY A 194 11.65 -1.40 11.58
N ALA A 195 11.45 -1.73 10.28
CA ALA A 195 10.17 -1.53 9.62
C ALA A 195 9.06 -2.32 10.32
N SER A 196 8.06 -1.62 10.85
CA SER A 196 6.91 -2.24 11.53
C SER A 196 5.85 -2.77 10.57
N GLY A 197 5.98 -2.50 9.26
CA GLY A 197 5.05 -2.90 8.22
C GLY A 197 4.30 -1.73 7.59
N ASN A 198 3.34 -2.09 6.77
CA ASN A 198 2.43 -1.16 6.10
C ASN A 198 1.47 -0.50 7.11
N VAL A 199 0.80 0.56 6.68
CA VAL A 199 -0.42 1.00 7.34
C VAL A 199 -1.48 -0.12 7.24
N CYS A 200 -2.27 -0.32 8.31
CA CYS A 200 -3.27 -1.37 8.35
C CYS A 200 -4.51 -0.99 7.53
N SER A 201 -4.98 -1.90 6.69
CA SER A 201 -6.22 -1.67 5.91
C SER A 201 -7.41 -1.37 6.80
N GLU A 202 -7.59 -2.13 7.88
CA GLU A 202 -8.69 -1.95 8.84
C GLU A 202 -8.60 -0.63 9.63
N GLU A 203 -7.40 -0.10 9.83
CA GLU A 203 -7.22 1.22 10.47
C GLU A 203 -7.61 2.36 9.53
N ILE A 204 -7.23 2.25 8.24
CA ILE A 204 -7.64 3.23 7.23
C ILE A 204 -9.16 3.21 7.07
N VAL A 205 -9.76 2.03 6.84
CA VAL A 205 -11.20 1.89 6.64
C VAL A 205 -11.97 2.43 7.85
N HIS A 206 -11.57 2.04 9.08
CA HIS A 206 -12.18 2.54 10.30
C HIS A 206 -12.10 4.08 10.43
N ALA A 207 -10.93 4.65 10.14
CA ALA A 207 -10.75 6.11 10.22
C ALA A 207 -11.63 6.84 9.19
N LEU A 208 -11.67 6.34 7.96
CA LEU A 208 -12.47 6.92 6.88
C LEU A 208 -13.97 6.81 7.15
N ASP A 209 -14.46 5.67 7.64
CA ASP A 209 -15.85 5.50 8.07
C ASP A 209 -16.22 6.48 9.17
N CYS A 210 -15.36 6.67 10.19
CA CYS A 210 -15.57 7.66 11.25
C CYS A 210 -15.61 9.11 10.72
N MET A 211 -14.96 9.38 9.62
CA MET A 211 -14.94 10.69 8.94
C MET A 211 -16.10 10.87 7.95
N GLY A 212 -16.91 9.84 7.72
CA GLY A 212 -18.07 9.88 6.83
C GLY A 212 -17.75 9.59 5.36
N TYR A 213 -16.58 9.02 5.06
CA TYR A 213 -16.26 8.51 3.74
C TYR A 213 -16.83 7.10 3.56
N ASP A 214 -17.36 6.81 2.38
CA ASP A 214 -17.73 5.45 1.97
C ASP A 214 -16.55 4.80 1.25
N THR A 215 -15.96 3.81 1.89
CA THR A 215 -14.83 3.05 1.33
C THR A 215 -15.29 1.87 0.46
N GLY A 216 -16.56 1.52 0.49
CA GLY A 216 -17.08 0.29 -0.14
C GLY A 216 -16.59 -1.00 0.52
N VAL A 217 -15.91 -0.92 1.66
CA VAL A 217 -15.33 -2.08 2.38
C VAL A 217 -16.14 -2.36 3.65
N ASP A 218 -16.55 -3.60 3.84
CA ASP A 218 -17.19 -4.05 5.09
C ASP A 218 -16.14 -4.16 6.20
N LEU A 219 -16.11 -3.17 7.09
CA LEU A 219 -15.15 -3.10 8.20
C LEU A 219 -15.24 -4.31 9.14
N ALA A 220 -16.44 -4.85 9.37
CA ALA A 220 -16.61 -5.98 10.28
C ALA A 220 -15.96 -7.24 9.71
N GLN A 221 -16.16 -7.51 8.42
CA GLN A 221 -15.51 -8.62 7.72
C GLN A 221 -14.00 -8.42 7.62
N LEU A 222 -13.54 -7.19 7.38
CA LEU A 222 -12.12 -6.85 7.30
C LEU A 222 -11.42 -7.10 8.65
N VAL A 223 -12.01 -6.67 9.75
CA VAL A 223 -11.49 -6.91 11.10
C VAL A 223 -11.48 -8.40 11.43
N ALA A 224 -12.57 -9.13 11.11
CA ALA A 224 -12.62 -10.57 11.32
C ALA A 224 -11.53 -11.32 10.53
N ALA A 225 -11.22 -10.88 9.32
CA ALA A 225 -10.11 -11.43 8.53
C ALA A 225 -8.74 -11.11 9.17
N ALA A 226 -8.53 -9.87 9.61
CA ALA A 226 -7.28 -9.47 10.29
C ALA A 226 -7.03 -10.27 11.57
N GLN A 227 -8.07 -10.56 12.34
CA GLN A 227 -7.98 -11.35 13.58
C GLN A 227 -7.55 -12.81 13.36
N GLN A 228 -7.65 -13.34 12.15
CA GLN A 228 -7.17 -14.69 11.81
C GLN A 228 -5.66 -14.72 11.51
N LEU A 229 -5.06 -13.59 11.18
CA LEU A 229 -3.65 -13.52 10.75
C LEU A 229 -2.67 -14.09 11.79
N PRO A 230 -2.76 -13.78 13.11
CA PRO A 230 -1.81 -14.32 14.06
C PRO A 230 -1.72 -15.85 14.07
N ALA A 231 -2.85 -16.54 13.89
CA ALA A 231 -2.88 -18.00 13.80
C ALA A 231 -2.28 -18.52 12.49
N LEU A 232 -2.40 -17.77 11.40
CA LEU A 232 -1.87 -18.14 10.08
C LEU A 232 -0.36 -17.92 9.95
N ILE A 233 0.15 -16.81 10.55
CA ILE A 233 1.55 -16.38 10.37
C ILE A 233 2.45 -16.74 11.55
N GLY A 234 1.87 -17.15 12.68
CA GLY A 234 2.61 -17.58 13.88
C GLY A 234 3.17 -16.44 14.75
N HIS A 235 2.75 -15.19 14.53
CA HIS A 235 3.12 -14.03 15.37
C HIS A 235 1.99 -13.00 15.39
N ASP A 236 2.06 -12.06 16.34
CA ASP A 236 1.07 -10.98 16.47
C ASP A 236 1.17 -9.95 15.32
N ILE A 237 0.08 -9.19 15.12
CA ILE A 237 -0.04 -8.13 14.13
C ILE A 237 -0.09 -6.75 14.80
N PRO A 238 0.42 -5.69 14.16
CA PRO A 238 0.44 -4.34 14.74
C PRO A 238 -0.94 -3.67 14.84
N SER A 239 -1.96 -4.18 14.13
CA SER A 239 -3.28 -3.56 14.04
C SER A 239 -3.91 -3.24 15.39
N GLN A 240 -4.25 -1.98 15.61
CA GLN A 240 -4.96 -1.53 16.81
C GLN A 240 -6.45 -1.91 16.73
N ILE A 241 -7.05 -1.78 15.57
CA ILE A 241 -8.49 -2.06 15.36
C ILE A 241 -8.81 -3.55 15.46
N ALA A 242 -7.91 -4.42 15.01
CA ALA A 242 -8.08 -5.86 15.21
C ALA A 242 -8.06 -6.27 16.69
N LYS A 243 -7.34 -5.51 17.54
CA LYS A 243 -7.22 -5.75 19.00
C LYS A 243 -8.33 -5.09 19.79
N ALA A 244 -8.58 -3.80 19.57
CA ALA A 244 -9.52 -3.01 20.36
C ALA A 244 -10.95 -3.06 19.82
N GLY A 245 -11.15 -3.47 18.58
CA GLY A 245 -12.40 -3.35 17.85
C GLY A 245 -12.67 -1.93 17.32
N PRO A 246 -13.69 -1.76 16.46
CA PRO A 246 -14.14 -0.47 15.99
C PRO A 246 -14.62 0.43 17.15
N ARG A 247 -14.60 1.76 16.92
CA ARG A 247 -14.94 2.79 17.94
C ARG A 247 -16.24 2.51 18.74
N LEU A 248 -17.24 1.92 18.11
CA LEU A 248 -18.53 1.65 18.75
C LEU A 248 -18.71 0.16 19.18
N ALA A 249 -17.63 -0.62 19.22
CA ALA A 249 -17.64 -1.94 19.86
C ALA A 249 -17.70 -1.74 21.38
N LEU A 250 -18.92 -1.59 21.92
CA LEU A 250 -19.11 -1.30 23.33
C LEU A 250 -18.84 -2.54 24.18
N HIS A 251 -18.19 -2.33 25.31
CA HIS A 251 -17.99 -3.36 26.33
C HIS A 251 -19.07 -3.27 27.40
N PRO A 252 -19.44 -4.41 28.05
CA PRO A 252 -20.35 -4.39 29.17
C PRO A 252 -19.74 -3.59 30.33
N VAL A 253 -20.58 -2.90 31.07
CA VAL A 253 -20.17 -2.25 32.31
C VAL A 253 -19.73 -3.29 33.36
N PRO A 254 -18.83 -2.94 34.31
CA PRO A 254 -18.43 -3.85 35.39
C PRO A 254 -19.62 -4.40 36.15
N ALA A 255 -19.53 -5.64 36.61
CA ALA A 255 -20.64 -6.30 37.32
C ALA A 255 -21.11 -5.56 38.59
N ASP A 256 -20.19 -4.81 39.25
CA ASP A 256 -20.46 -4.00 40.44
C ASP A 256 -20.70 -2.51 40.13
N PHE A 257 -20.98 -2.17 38.84
CA PHE A 257 -21.11 -0.78 38.40
C PHE A 257 -22.12 0.03 39.22
N GLU A 258 -23.29 -0.53 39.58
CA GLU A 258 -24.29 0.19 40.36
C GLU A 258 -23.78 0.48 41.79
N ALA A 259 -23.06 -0.44 42.42
CA ALA A 259 -22.44 -0.21 43.71
C ALA A 259 -21.33 0.87 43.64
N ILE A 260 -20.57 0.91 42.55
CA ILE A 260 -19.59 1.99 42.29
C ILE A 260 -20.30 3.33 42.16
N ARG A 261 -21.41 3.38 41.40
CA ARG A 261 -22.23 4.57 41.20
C ARG A 261 -22.80 5.12 42.49
N GLN A 262 -23.41 4.26 43.32
CA GLN A 262 -23.97 4.67 44.60
C GLN A 262 -22.94 5.23 45.56
N ARG A 263 -21.74 4.59 45.63
CA ARG A 263 -20.62 5.11 46.42
C ARG A 263 -20.12 6.47 45.95
N ALA A 264 -20.13 6.70 44.63
CA ALA A 264 -19.72 7.99 44.07
C ALA A 264 -20.73 9.11 44.34
N LEU A 265 -22.04 8.81 44.29
CA LEU A 265 -23.10 9.77 44.57
C LEU A 265 -23.25 10.12 46.06
N ALA A 266 -22.74 9.28 46.97
CA ALA A 266 -22.79 9.48 48.44
C ALA A 266 -21.58 10.33 48.95
N ARG A 267 -20.66 10.75 48.10
CA ARG A 267 -19.54 11.64 48.43
C ARG A 267 -19.88 13.10 48.18
#